data_8fd4d981f977bf9ac94c91f81902ef81
#
_entry.id   8fd4d981f977bf9ac94c91f81902ef81
#
_cell.length_a   1.000
_cell.length_b   1.000
_cell.length_c   1.000
_cell.angle_alpha   90.00
_cell.angle_beta   90.00
_cell.angle_gamma   90.00
#
_symmetry.space_group_name_H-M   'P 1'
#
loop_
_entity.id
_entity.type
_entity.pdbx_description
1 polymer ?
#
loop_
_entity_poly.entity_id
_entity_poly.type
_entity_poly.pdbx_seq_one_letter_code
_entity_poly.pdbx_strand_id
1 'polypeptide(L)'
;GIVKILMEGRGMRLPEIKELFGNYLDDNAPPPVDQDIPQELGITFKRAIDVNTPYDSEHLYLSGDGEILCRVRRYNIKDNAGNPVMDSHGKPKKEFRQFTDSPYPRIPDVRPLYNIPNIVASEKVIWVEGEKCADALNEIGYTATCTMGGAGMLSRKSASRFDFSPLRDKELIIWGDNDNAGRKVAELVQELALNAGARSVTTLTPPRGKPEGWDAVDAISESFDVQHFLNTTVKHTKRNINLLDDSLLVSRFEGQAPEQKFLVDGTFPLGVPIIFSAAGDAGKGMMTLDLAMKVA
;
A
#
# COMPACT_ATOMS: atom_id res chain seq x y z
N GLY A 1 19.02 -6.56 -16.15
CA GLY A 1 18.45 -6.77 -17.48
C GLY A 1 19.44 -7.47 -18.40
N ILE A 2 19.05 -7.77 -19.63
CA ILE A 2 19.85 -8.52 -20.61
C ILE A 2 21.24 -7.95 -20.84
N VAL A 3 21.35 -6.62 -20.91
CA VAL A 3 22.63 -5.92 -21.08
C VAL A 3 23.64 -6.32 -20.00
N LYS A 4 23.21 -6.39 -18.75
CA LYS A 4 24.07 -6.81 -17.63
C LYS A 4 24.52 -8.26 -17.78
N ILE A 5 23.61 -9.17 -18.16
CA ILE A 5 23.94 -10.59 -18.37
C ILE A 5 24.95 -10.75 -19.52
N LEU A 6 24.80 -10.02 -20.61
CA LEU A 6 25.70 -10.09 -21.75
C LEU A 6 27.07 -9.49 -21.44
N MET A 7 27.13 -8.38 -20.70
CA MET A 7 28.39 -7.75 -20.29
C MET A 7 29.14 -8.58 -19.25
N GLU A 8 28.47 -8.99 -18.18
CA GLU A 8 29.10 -9.69 -17.04
C GLU A 8 29.26 -11.20 -17.29
N GLY A 9 28.27 -11.85 -17.92
CA GLY A 9 28.27 -13.29 -18.14
C GLY A 9 28.95 -13.74 -19.44
N ARG A 10 29.00 -12.87 -20.47
CA ARG A 10 29.59 -13.20 -21.79
C ARG A 10 30.73 -12.25 -22.19
N GLY A 11 31.06 -11.25 -21.39
CA GLY A 11 32.13 -10.32 -21.67
C GLY A 11 31.88 -9.41 -22.88
N MET A 12 30.64 -9.30 -23.36
CA MET A 12 30.30 -8.47 -24.52
C MET A 12 30.37 -6.99 -24.15
N ARG A 13 30.86 -6.18 -25.07
CA ARG A 13 30.92 -4.72 -24.90
C ARG A 13 29.58 -4.06 -25.31
N LEU A 14 29.24 -2.97 -24.70
CA LEU A 14 27.97 -2.24 -24.96
C LEU A 14 27.73 -1.91 -26.44
N PRO A 15 28.72 -1.54 -27.27
CA PRO A 15 28.53 -1.34 -28.72
C PRO A 15 28.09 -2.61 -29.45
N GLU A 16 28.65 -3.77 -29.10
CA GLU A 16 28.32 -5.06 -29.70
C GLU A 16 26.88 -5.48 -29.32
N ILE A 17 26.49 -5.19 -28.07
CA ILE A 17 25.13 -5.42 -27.60
C ILE A 17 24.14 -4.51 -28.32
N LYS A 18 24.50 -3.24 -28.55
CA LYS A 18 23.68 -2.29 -29.30
C LYS A 18 23.53 -2.65 -30.78
N GLU A 19 24.56 -3.19 -31.40
CA GLU A 19 24.51 -3.69 -32.76
C GLU A 19 23.55 -4.88 -32.93
N LEU A 20 23.60 -5.84 -31.98
CA LEU A 20 22.75 -7.03 -32.02
C LEU A 20 21.32 -6.78 -31.56
N PHE A 21 21.14 -5.89 -30.61
CA PHE A 21 19.85 -5.71 -29.90
C PHE A 21 19.36 -4.25 -29.91
N GLY A 22 19.89 -3.38 -30.76
CA GLY A 22 19.60 -1.94 -30.76
C GLY A 22 18.10 -1.63 -30.82
N ASN A 23 17.35 -2.41 -31.61
CA ASN A 23 15.92 -2.26 -31.75
C ASN A 23 15.12 -2.69 -30.50
N TYR A 24 15.76 -3.41 -29.55
CA TYR A 24 15.15 -3.95 -28.33
C TYR A 24 15.65 -3.24 -27.06
N LEU A 25 16.51 -2.24 -27.21
CA LEU A 25 17.00 -1.41 -26.10
C LEU A 25 16.12 -0.18 -25.84
N ASP A 26 15.12 0.04 -26.70
CA ASP A 26 14.08 1.04 -26.50
C ASP A 26 13.04 0.49 -25.51
N ASP A 27 12.62 1.32 -24.55
CA ASP A 27 11.62 0.95 -23.54
C ASP A 27 10.25 0.55 -24.14
N ASN A 28 9.98 0.92 -25.40
CA ASN A 28 8.76 0.59 -26.15
C ASN A 28 8.94 -0.54 -27.16
N ALA A 29 10.16 -1.07 -27.34
CA ALA A 29 10.39 -2.15 -28.28
C ALA A 29 9.87 -3.48 -27.73
N PRO A 30 9.33 -4.37 -28.60
CA PRO A 30 8.98 -5.72 -28.20
C PRO A 30 10.22 -6.44 -27.64
N PRO A 31 10.08 -7.25 -26.61
CA PRO A 31 11.19 -8.10 -26.16
C PRO A 31 11.58 -9.05 -27.30
N PRO A 32 12.89 -9.32 -27.48
CA PRO A 32 13.37 -10.22 -28.52
C PRO A 32 12.75 -11.62 -28.35
N VAL A 33 12.37 -12.24 -29.45
CA VAL A 33 11.95 -13.64 -29.52
C VAL A 33 13.14 -14.54 -29.93
N ASP A 34 13.09 -15.83 -29.64
CA ASP A 34 14.20 -16.75 -29.84
C ASP A 34 14.78 -16.75 -31.27
N GLN A 35 13.93 -16.47 -32.28
CA GLN A 35 14.35 -16.41 -33.69
C GLN A 35 15.14 -15.15 -34.05
N ASP A 36 15.11 -14.09 -33.21
CA ASP A 36 15.82 -12.85 -33.46
C ASP A 36 17.23 -12.85 -32.83
N ILE A 37 17.60 -13.97 -32.18
CA ILE A 37 18.85 -14.08 -31.43
C ILE A 37 19.73 -15.13 -32.10
N PRO A 38 21.00 -14.79 -32.35
CA PRO A 38 21.94 -15.78 -32.86
C PRO A 38 22.02 -16.98 -31.93
N GLN A 39 21.74 -18.19 -32.45
CA GLN A 39 21.75 -19.46 -31.69
C GLN A 39 23.10 -19.72 -31.01
N GLU A 40 24.18 -19.19 -31.55
CA GLU A 40 25.54 -19.24 -31.02
C GLU A 40 25.68 -18.63 -29.62
N LEU A 41 24.76 -17.71 -29.24
CA LEU A 41 24.76 -17.09 -27.92
C LEU A 41 24.20 -18.01 -26.83
N GLY A 42 23.51 -19.09 -27.18
CA GLY A 42 22.90 -20.05 -26.24
C GLY A 42 21.94 -19.39 -25.24
N ILE A 43 21.27 -18.30 -25.68
CA ILE A 43 20.31 -17.56 -24.87
C ILE A 43 18.93 -17.96 -25.35
N THR A 44 18.12 -18.53 -24.44
CA THR A 44 16.71 -18.81 -24.70
C THR A 44 15.86 -17.80 -23.96
N PHE A 45 14.93 -17.14 -24.65
CA PHE A 45 13.94 -16.29 -24.07
C PHE A 45 12.63 -17.05 -23.92
N LYS A 46 12.04 -16.97 -22.74
CA LYS A 46 10.64 -17.36 -22.61
C LYS A 46 9.80 -16.43 -23.47
N ARG A 47 8.82 -16.98 -24.18
CA ARG A 47 7.85 -16.19 -24.95
C ARG A 47 7.38 -15.00 -24.12
N ALA A 48 7.57 -13.81 -24.64
CA ALA A 48 7.18 -12.60 -23.94
C ALA A 48 5.66 -12.56 -23.78
N ILE A 49 5.24 -12.26 -22.57
CA ILE A 49 3.84 -11.91 -22.31
C ILE A 49 3.61 -10.49 -22.80
N ASP A 50 2.62 -10.30 -23.66
CA ASP A 50 2.15 -9.01 -24.13
C ASP A 50 0.67 -8.77 -23.79
N VAL A 51 0.13 -7.62 -24.18
CA VAL A 51 -1.26 -7.24 -23.92
C VAL A 51 -2.28 -8.19 -24.57
N ASN A 52 -1.90 -8.93 -25.61
CA ASN A 52 -2.77 -9.87 -26.33
C ASN A 52 -2.65 -11.31 -25.77
N THR A 53 -1.69 -11.57 -24.87
CA THR A 53 -1.52 -12.89 -24.27
C THR A 53 -2.75 -13.22 -23.42
N PRO A 54 -3.43 -14.38 -23.65
CA PRO A 54 -4.56 -14.79 -22.83
C PRO A 54 -4.20 -14.88 -21.34
N TYR A 55 -5.09 -14.38 -20.50
CA TYR A 55 -4.91 -14.33 -19.05
C TYR A 55 -6.09 -14.99 -18.32
N ASP A 56 -5.90 -15.35 -17.06
CA ASP A 56 -6.93 -16.03 -16.24
C ASP A 56 -7.83 -15.02 -15.50
N SER A 57 -7.26 -13.90 -15.04
CA SER A 57 -8.03 -12.81 -14.43
C SER A 57 -7.34 -11.46 -14.63
N GLU A 58 -8.14 -10.39 -14.61
CA GLU A 58 -7.67 -9.01 -14.72
C GLU A 58 -8.29 -8.16 -13.63
N HIS A 59 -7.49 -7.30 -13.02
CA HIS A 59 -7.92 -6.27 -12.09
C HIS A 59 -7.54 -4.90 -12.65
N LEU A 60 -8.50 -3.99 -12.71
CA LEU A 60 -8.30 -2.63 -13.21
C LEU A 60 -8.00 -1.69 -12.05
N TYR A 61 -6.91 -0.99 -12.15
CA TYR A 61 -6.56 0.11 -11.27
C TYR A 61 -7.00 1.41 -11.93
N LEU A 62 -7.96 2.08 -11.31
CA LEU A 62 -8.62 3.26 -11.86
C LEU A 62 -8.22 4.52 -11.08
N SER A 63 -8.22 5.67 -11.76
CA SER A 63 -8.17 6.99 -11.12
C SER A 63 -9.47 7.29 -10.38
N GLY A 64 -9.53 8.39 -9.62
CA GLY A 64 -10.77 8.86 -8.99
C GLY A 64 -11.89 9.16 -9.99
N ASP A 65 -11.53 9.52 -11.21
CA ASP A 65 -12.47 9.83 -12.32
C ASP A 65 -12.81 8.59 -13.18
N GLY A 66 -12.29 7.42 -12.81
CA GLY A 66 -12.58 6.16 -13.48
C GLY A 66 -11.70 5.84 -14.69
N GLU A 67 -10.64 6.62 -14.96
CA GLU A 67 -9.67 6.31 -16.01
C GLU A 67 -8.76 5.15 -15.63
N ILE A 68 -8.38 4.32 -16.60
CA ILE A 68 -7.51 3.16 -16.34
C ILE A 68 -6.06 3.64 -16.18
N LEU A 69 -5.51 3.48 -14.98
CA LEU A 69 -4.12 3.76 -14.65
C LEU A 69 -3.21 2.57 -14.94
N CYS A 70 -3.71 1.37 -14.64
CA CYS A 70 -2.96 0.13 -14.81
C CYS A 70 -3.92 -1.07 -14.83
N ARG A 71 -3.51 -2.14 -15.54
CA ARG A 71 -4.15 -3.45 -15.54
C ARG A 71 -3.21 -4.44 -14.89
N VAL A 72 -3.68 -5.19 -13.92
CA VAL A 72 -2.92 -6.31 -13.33
C VAL A 72 -3.55 -7.60 -13.81
N ARG A 73 -2.80 -8.38 -14.58
CA ARG A 73 -3.25 -9.65 -15.13
C ARG A 73 -2.55 -10.81 -14.45
N ARG A 74 -3.31 -11.84 -14.16
CA ARG A 74 -2.84 -13.10 -13.60
C ARG A 74 -2.77 -14.16 -14.69
N TYR A 75 -1.68 -14.90 -14.68
CA TYR A 75 -1.42 -16.04 -15.57
C TYR A 75 -1.13 -17.26 -14.71
N ASN A 76 -1.92 -18.34 -14.86
CA ASN A 76 -1.63 -19.63 -14.28
C ASN A 76 -0.61 -20.36 -15.17
N ILE A 77 0.57 -20.63 -14.62
CA ILE A 77 1.65 -21.22 -15.40
C ILE A 77 1.36 -22.71 -15.64
N LYS A 78 1.33 -23.09 -16.92
CA LYS A 78 1.09 -24.47 -17.37
C LYS A 78 2.32 -24.99 -18.12
N ASP A 79 2.53 -26.28 -18.07
CA ASP A 79 3.53 -26.97 -18.89
C ASP A 79 3.06 -27.11 -20.35
N ASN A 80 3.89 -27.70 -21.20
CA ASN A 80 3.56 -27.93 -22.63
C ASN A 80 2.39 -28.91 -22.84
N ALA A 81 2.02 -29.70 -21.84
CA ALA A 81 0.87 -30.61 -21.86
C ALA A 81 -0.40 -29.94 -21.29
N GLY A 82 -0.33 -28.68 -20.85
CA GLY A 82 -1.44 -27.92 -20.27
C GLY A 82 -1.65 -28.16 -18.77
N ASN A 83 -0.81 -28.92 -18.09
CA ASN A 83 -0.93 -29.16 -16.66
C ASN A 83 -0.36 -27.98 -15.85
N PRO A 84 -0.92 -27.67 -14.67
CA PRO A 84 -0.39 -26.65 -13.79
C PRO A 84 1.05 -26.95 -13.37
N VAL A 85 1.96 -25.99 -13.55
CA VAL A 85 3.30 -26.05 -12.96
C VAL A 85 3.19 -25.75 -11.48
N MET A 86 3.74 -26.61 -10.62
CA MET A 86 3.73 -26.40 -9.17
C MET A 86 4.95 -25.61 -8.71
N ASP A 87 4.78 -24.82 -7.65
CA ASP A 87 5.89 -24.16 -6.95
C ASP A 87 6.57 -25.11 -5.96
N SER A 88 7.56 -24.60 -5.21
CA SER A 88 8.31 -25.37 -4.20
C SER A 88 7.45 -25.85 -3.01
N HIS A 89 6.23 -25.32 -2.87
CA HIS A 89 5.27 -25.64 -1.79
C HIS A 89 4.12 -26.52 -2.30
N GLY A 90 4.19 -27.00 -3.55
CA GLY A 90 3.14 -27.84 -4.17
C GLY A 90 1.88 -27.05 -4.55
N LYS A 91 1.94 -25.72 -4.64
CA LYS A 91 0.83 -24.88 -5.10
C LYS A 91 0.98 -24.55 -6.59
N PRO A 92 -0.12 -24.39 -7.35
CA PRO A 92 -0.05 -23.96 -8.75
C PRO A 92 0.66 -22.62 -8.87
N LYS A 93 1.71 -22.58 -9.70
CA LYS A 93 2.51 -21.39 -9.94
C LYS A 93 1.70 -20.34 -10.70
N LYS A 94 1.75 -19.12 -10.19
CA LYS A 94 1.06 -17.94 -10.75
C LYS A 94 2.09 -16.89 -11.13
N GLU A 95 1.78 -16.14 -12.16
CA GLU A 95 2.56 -14.98 -12.57
C GLU A 95 1.62 -13.77 -12.72
N PHE A 96 2.04 -12.62 -12.21
CA PHE A 96 1.29 -11.37 -12.33
C PHE A 96 2.07 -10.40 -13.20
N ARG A 97 1.39 -9.74 -14.13
CA ARG A 97 1.97 -8.72 -15.00
C ARG A 97 1.11 -7.46 -14.97
N GLN A 98 1.79 -6.34 -14.91
CA GLN A 98 1.17 -5.02 -14.92
C GLN A 98 1.29 -4.44 -16.33
N PHE A 99 0.21 -3.82 -16.83
CA PHE A 99 0.17 -3.14 -18.11
C PHE A 99 -0.37 -1.73 -17.90
N THR A 100 0.38 -0.75 -18.38
CA THR A 100 -0.05 0.65 -18.49
C THR A 100 -0.52 0.92 -19.93
N ASP A 101 -0.07 1.95 -20.55
CA ASP A 101 -0.27 2.32 -21.95
C ASP A 101 0.63 1.53 -22.94
N SER A 102 1.57 0.75 -22.43
CA SER A 102 2.47 -0.10 -23.21
C SER A 102 1.83 -1.45 -23.55
N PRO A 103 2.06 -2.00 -24.76
CA PRO A 103 1.65 -3.38 -25.09
C PRO A 103 2.42 -4.45 -24.29
N TYR A 104 3.51 -4.08 -23.64
CA TYR A 104 4.34 -4.97 -22.83
C TYR A 104 4.19 -4.68 -21.34
N PRO A 105 4.41 -5.69 -20.48
CA PRO A 105 4.33 -5.51 -19.04
C PRO A 105 5.24 -4.38 -18.55
N ARG A 106 4.65 -3.41 -17.89
CA ARG A 106 5.35 -2.30 -17.25
C ARG A 106 4.70 -1.99 -15.92
N ILE A 107 5.51 -1.89 -14.88
CA ILE A 107 5.07 -1.46 -13.55
C ILE A 107 5.01 0.06 -13.58
N PRO A 108 3.89 0.70 -13.21
CA PRO A 108 3.81 2.16 -13.16
C PRO A 108 4.81 2.72 -12.14
N ASP A 109 5.38 3.88 -12.45
CA ASP A 109 6.35 4.55 -11.58
C ASP A 109 5.72 4.94 -10.24
N VAL A 110 4.51 5.48 -10.30
CA VAL A 110 3.64 5.69 -9.13
C VAL A 110 2.57 4.60 -9.12
N ARG A 111 2.54 3.83 -8.06
CA ARG A 111 1.65 2.67 -7.91
C ARG A 111 0.39 3.08 -7.18
N PRO A 112 -0.77 3.09 -7.87
CA PRO A 112 -2.03 3.45 -7.26
C PRO A 112 -2.52 2.37 -6.29
N LEU A 113 -3.42 2.75 -5.39
CA LEU A 113 -4.24 1.81 -4.66
C LEU A 113 -5.31 1.21 -5.59
N TYR A 114 -5.76 0.00 -5.27
CA TYR A 114 -6.90 -0.61 -5.95
C TYR A 114 -8.21 0.09 -5.56
N ASN A 115 -9.17 0.16 -6.50
CA ASN A 115 -10.54 0.64 -6.24
C ASN A 115 -10.63 2.12 -5.77
N ILE A 116 -9.80 3.01 -6.28
CA ILE A 116 -9.79 4.45 -5.91
C ILE A 116 -11.18 5.12 -6.04
N PRO A 117 -12.00 4.88 -7.10
CA PRO A 117 -13.31 5.53 -7.21
C PRO A 117 -14.19 5.30 -5.97
N ASN A 118 -14.24 4.08 -5.46
CA ASN A 118 -15.01 3.77 -4.26
C ASN A 118 -14.34 4.30 -2.98
N ILE A 119 -13.00 4.34 -2.91
CA ILE A 119 -12.29 4.98 -1.79
C ILE A 119 -12.69 6.45 -1.68
N VAL A 120 -12.69 7.18 -2.79
CA VAL A 120 -13.06 8.60 -2.83
C VAL A 120 -14.48 8.82 -2.30
N ALA A 121 -15.41 7.95 -2.71
CA ALA A 121 -16.83 8.03 -2.33
C ALA A 121 -17.12 7.60 -0.88
N SER A 122 -16.19 6.95 -0.20
CA SER A 122 -16.40 6.33 1.12
C SER A 122 -15.65 7.05 2.22
N GLU A 123 -16.18 7.02 3.43
CA GLU A 123 -15.47 7.51 4.63
C GLU A 123 -14.61 6.42 5.29
N LYS A 124 -15.05 5.18 5.17
CA LYS A 124 -14.42 4.01 5.79
C LYS A 124 -13.92 3.05 4.73
N VAL A 125 -12.66 2.66 4.82
CA VAL A 125 -11.97 1.82 3.83
C VAL A 125 -11.31 0.64 4.55
N ILE A 126 -11.36 -0.53 3.94
CA ILE A 126 -10.67 -1.72 4.43
C ILE A 126 -9.48 -1.98 3.50
N TRP A 127 -8.27 -2.02 4.04
CA TRP A 127 -7.11 -2.49 3.30
C TRP A 127 -6.90 -3.98 3.54
N VAL A 128 -6.65 -4.72 2.45
CA VAL A 128 -6.32 -6.16 2.43
C VAL A 128 -5.09 -6.39 1.56
N GLU A 129 -4.49 -7.57 1.60
CA GLU A 129 -3.22 -7.81 0.90
C GLU A 129 -3.35 -7.90 -0.63
N GLY A 130 -4.48 -8.37 -1.16
CA GLY A 130 -4.62 -8.62 -2.59
C GLY A 130 -5.99 -8.29 -3.14
N GLU A 131 -6.03 -8.12 -4.47
CA GLU A 131 -7.22 -7.72 -5.22
C GLU A 131 -8.40 -8.68 -5.00
N LYS A 132 -8.13 -9.99 -4.93
CA LYS A 132 -9.16 -11.01 -4.70
C LYS A 132 -9.90 -10.81 -3.37
N CYS A 133 -9.16 -10.48 -2.30
CA CYS A 133 -9.75 -10.18 -0.99
C CYS A 133 -10.52 -8.86 -1.01
N ALA A 134 -9.99 -7.86 -1.74
CA ALA A 134 -10.67 -6.58 -1.90
C ALA A 134 -11.99 -6.75 -2.66
N ASP A 135 -11.98 -7.49 -3.76
CA ASP A 135 -13.19 -7.77 -4.56
C ASP A 135 -14.24 -8.50 -3.73
N ALA A 136 -13.85 -9.53 -2.98
CA ALA A 136 -14.77 -10.29 -2.14
C ALA A 136 -15.45 -9.42 -1.06
N LEU A 137 -14.73 -8.49 -0.46
CA LEU A 137 -15.29 -7.53 0.49
C LEU A 137 -16.19 -6.49 -0.20
N ASN A 138 -15.78 -6.02 -1.40
CA ASN A 138 -16.58 -5.09 -2.20
C ASN A 138 -17.92 -5.72 -2.63
N GLU A 139 -17.94 -6.99 -3.00
CA GLU A 139 -19.16 -7.74 -3.37
C GLU A 139 -20.18 -7.83 -2.24
N ILE A 140 -19.73 -7.87 -0.99
CA ILE A 140 -20.62 -7.89 0.19
C ILE A 140 -20.88 -6.49 0.78
N GLY A 141 -20.55 -5.43 0.03
CA GLY A 141 -20.96 -4.05 0.33
C GLY A 141 -19.98 -3.24 1.16
N TYR A 142 -18.74 -3.69 1.38
CA TYR A 142 -17.68 -2.88 1.98
C TYR A 142 -16.87 -2.15 0.93
N THR A 143 -16.20 -1.07 1.29
CA THR A 143 -15.19 -0.45 0.44
C THR A 143 -13.82 -0.99 0.81
N ALA A 144 -13.30 -1.86 -0.03
CA ALA A 144 -12.00 -2.48 0.18
C ALA A 144 -10.99 -2.11 -0.92
N THR A 145 -9.73 -2.07 -0.52
CA THR A 145 -8.58 -1.74 -1.36
C THR A 145 -7.39 -2.64 -1.02
N CYS A 146 -6.42 -2.67 -1.90
CA CYS A 146 -5.11 -3.27 -1.66
C CYS A 146 -4.01 -2.46 -2.33
N THR A 147 -2.75 -2.79 -2.02
CA THR A 147 -1.58 -2.29 -2.74
C THR A 147 -1.24 -3.22 -3.91
N MET A 148 -0.84 -2.66 -5.04
CA MET A 148 -0.45 -3.42 -6.23
C MET A 148 0.65 -4.43 -5.90
N GLY A 149 0.40 -5.69 -6.25
CA GLY A 149 1.36 -6.79 -6.10
C GLY A 149 1.52 -7.29 -4.66
N GLY A 150 0.59 -6.95 -3.76
CA GLY A 150 0.51 -7.46 -2.39
C GLY A 150 1.77 -7.24 -1.55
N ALA A 151 1.95 -8.10 -0.54
CA ALA A 151 3.09 -8.06 0.38
C ALA A 151 4.46 -8.13 -0.31
N GLY A 152 4.54 -8.78 -1.47
CA GLY A 152 5.82 -8.96 -2.20
C GLY A 152 6.38 -7.68 -2.83
N MET A 153 5.52 -6.71 -3.15
CA MET A 153 5.95 -5.46 -3.81
C MET A 153 6.06 -4.27 -2.87
N LEU A 154 5.33 -4.28 -1.76
CA LEU A 154 5.38 -3.21 -0.76
C LEU A 154 6.47 -3.50 0.28
N SER A 155 7.47 -2.66 0.32
CA SER A 155 8.56 -2.70 1.28
C SER A 155 9.00 -1.27 1.62
N ARG A 156 9.76 -1.09 2.70
CA ARG A 156 10.32 0.24 3.05
C ARG A 156 11.14 0.86 1.91
N LYS A 157 11.82 0.04 1.08
CA LYS A 157 12.60 0.52 -0.07
C LYS A 157 11.73 0.97 -1.24
N SER A 158 10.54 0.40 -1.39
CA SER A 158 9.60 0.72 -2.49
C SER A 158 8.44 1.61 -2.05
N ALA A 159 8.31 1.91 -0.76
CA ALA A 159 7.19 2.64 -0.17
C ALA A 159 6.89 3.99 -0.86
N SER A 160 7.94 4.74 -1.21
CA SER A 160 7.81 6.04 -1.90
C SER A 160 7.20 5.96 -3.31
N ARG A 161 7.07 4.75 -3.86
CA ARG A 161 6.44 4.54 -5.18
C ARG A 161 4.93 4.27 -5.09
N PHE A 162 4.37 4.15 -3.90
CA PHE A 162 2.94 3.90 -3.70
C PHE A 162 2.23 5.19 -3.31
N ASP A 163 1.11 5.46 -3.99
CA ASP A 163 0.26 6.61 -3.68
C ASP A 163 -0.83 6.21 -2.69
N PHE A 164 -0.67 6.66 -1.45
CA PHE A 164 -1.66 6.51 -0.37
C PHE A 164 -2.56 7.74 -0.20
N SER A 165 -2.40 8.77 -1.04
CA SER A 165 -3.17 10.02 -0.93
C SER A 165 -4.70 9.84 -0.99
N PRO A 166 -5.27 8.82 -1.70
CA PRO A 166 -6.71 8.58 -1.67
C PRO A 166 -7.27 8.25 -0.27
N LEU A 167 -6.41 7.86 0.68
CA LEU A 167 -6.82 7.58 2.06
C LEU A 167 -6.83 8.80 2.97
N ARG A 168 -6.52 9.99 2.46
CA ARG A 168 -6.61 11.25 3.24
C ARG A 168 -8.02 11.41 3.81
N ASP A 169 -8.10 11.75 5.09
CA ASP A 169 -9.32 11.95 5.86
C ASP A 169 -10.24 10.72 5.98
N LYS A 170 -9.79 9.53 5.56
CA LYS A 170 -10.54 8.27 5.67
C LYS A 170 -10.27 7.55 6.98
N GLU A 171 -11.24 6.76 7.43
CA GLU A 171 -11.03 5.73 8.44
C GLU A 171 -10.52 4.47 7.76
N LEU A 172 -9.30 4.04 8.05
CA LEU A 172 -8.73 2.83 7.50
C LEU A 172 -8.77 1.68 8.50
N ILE A 173 -9.30 0.56 8.07
CA ILE A 173 -9.16 -0.73 8.76
C ILE A 173 -8.18 -1.58 7.95
N ILE A 174 -7.14 -2.09 8.60
CA ILE A 174 -6.17 -2.99 7.99
C ILE A 174 -6.49 -4.41 8.39
N TRP A 175 -6.79 -5.25 7.40
CA TRP A 175 -7.01 -6.68 7.53
C TRP A 175 -5.96 -7.43 6.72
N GLY A 176 -4.80 -7.67 7.32
CA GLY A 176 -3.72 -8.48 6.72
C GLY A 176 -3.96 -9.97 6.90
N ASP A 177 -3.28 -10.77 6.11
CA ASP A 177 -3.28 -12.22 6.21
C ASP A 177 -2.75 -12.68 7.59
N ASN A 178 -3.23 -13.82 8.07
CA ASN A 178 -2.82 -14.35 9.37
C ASN A 178 -1.43 -15.01 9.31
N ASP A 179 -0.42 -14.25 8.95
CA ASP A 179 0.96 -14.72 8.94
C ASP A 179 1.98 -13.60 9.32
N ASN A 180 3.26 -13.94 9.35
CA ASN A 180 4.31 -13.00 9.72
C ASN A 180 4.55 -11.93 8.64
N ALA A 181 4.34 -12.27 7.36
CA ALA A 181 4.50 -11.33 6.25
C ALA A 181 3.38 -10.30 6.29
N GLY A 182 2.12 -10.75 6.42
CA GLY A 182 0.96 -9.90 6.54
C GLY A 182 1.05 -8.91 7.69
N ARG A 183 1.53 -9.34 8.87
CA ARG A 183 1.73 -8.44 10.01
C ARG A 183 2.73 -7.33 9.71
N LYS A 184 3.88 -7.64 9.08
CA LYS A 184 4.90 -6.64 8.71
C LYS A 184 4.39 -5.65 7.66
N VAL A 185 3.63 -6.14 6.70
CA VAL A 185 3.03 -5.28 5.67
C VAL A 185 1.94 -4.40 6.28
N ALA A 186 1.11 -4.93 7.16
CA ALA A 186 0.10 -4.16 7.89
C ALA A 186 0.70 -3.00 8.68
N GLU A 187 1.83 -3.21 9.37
CA GLU A 187 2.57 -2.14 10.08
C GLU A 187 3.04 -1.05 9.11
N LEU A 188 3.58 -1.43 7.94
CA LEU A 188 4.03 -0.47 6.94
C LEU A 188 2.87 0.29 6.32
N VAL A 189 1.76 -0.39 6.00
CA VAL A 189 0.53 0.25 5.49
C VAL A 189 -0.03 1.24 6.51
N GLN A 190 -0.05 0.90 7.80
CA GLN A 190 -0.46 1.82 8.86
C GLN A 190 0.39 3.09 8.86
N GLU A 191 1.72 2.96 8.79
CA GLU A 191 2.64 4.08 8.73
C GLU A 191 2.36 4.97 7.50
N LEU A 192 2.25 4.37 6.30
CA LEU A 192 2.04 5.08 5.06
C LEU A 192 0.68 5.78 4.99
N ALA A 193 -0.38 5.12 5.46
CA ALA A 193 -1.71 5.71 5.50
C ALA A 193 -1.79 6.90 6.46
N LEU A 194 -1.19 6.81 7.65
CA LEU A 194 -1.11 7.92 8.59
C LEU A 194 -0.32 9.11 8.00
N ASN A 195 0.80 8.82 7.34
CA ASN A 195 1.61 9.85 6.67
C ASN A 195 0.88 10.50 5.49
N ALA A 196 -0.01 9.77 4.81
CA ALA A 196 -0.88 10.31 3.76
C ALA A 196 -2.07 11.12 4.30
N GLY A 197 -2.27 11.15 5.62
CA GLY A 197 -3.32 11.93 6.28
C GLY A 197 -4.60 11.15 6.55
N ALA A 198 -4.56 9.81 6.65
CA ALA A 198 -5.72 9.04 7.11
C ALA A 198 -6.20 9.53 8.48
N ARG A 199 -7.52 9.70 8.64
CA ARG A 199 -8.15 10.21 9.89
C ARG A 199 -7.90 9.28 11.06
N SER A 200 -7.99 7.99 10.83
CA SER A 200 -7.67 6.95 11.80
C SER A 200 -7.26 5.66 11.09
N VAL A 201 -6.41 4.88 11.75
CA VAL A 201 -6.02 3.56 11.26
C VAL A 201 -6.17 2.54 12.38
N THR A 202 -6.85 1.44 12.08
CA THR A 202 -7.06 0.31 13.00
C THR A 202 -6.59 -0.97 12.34
N THR A 203 -5.67 -1.70 12.95
CA THR A 203 -5.23 -3.00 12.45
C THR A 203 -6.00 -4.12 13.14
N LEU A 204 -6.63 -4.98 12.37
CA LEU A 204 -7.33 -6.15 12.87
C LEU A 204 -6.35 -7.22 13.32
N THR A 205 -6.72 -7.90 14.40
CA THR A 205 -6.03 -9.13 14.82
C THR A 205 -6.92 -10.32 14.49
N PRO A 206 -6.45 -11.28 13.68
CA PRO A 206 -7.23 -12.46 13.36
C PRO A 206 -7.69 -13.19 14.63
N PRO A 207 -8.89 -13.78 14.63
CA PRO A 207 -9.41 -14.52 15.78
C PRO A 207 -8.50 -15.70 16.13
N ARG A 208 -8.43 -16.05 17.43
CA ARG A 208 -7.66 -17.20 17.86
C ARG A 208 -8.16 -18.48 17.20
N GLY A 209 -7.23 -19.34 16.77
CA GLY A 209 -7.53 -20.62 16.14
C GLY A 209 -7.72 -20.59 14.64
N LYS A 210 -7.66 -19.43 14.01
CA LYS A 210 -7.63 -19.35 12.53
C LYS A 210 -6.27 -19.81 11.98
N PRO A 211 -6.27 -20.53 10.84
CA PRO A 211 -5.04 -21.08 10.25
C PRO A 211 -4.09 -19.95 9.79
N GLU A 212 -2.84 -20.32 9.57
CA GLU A 212 -1.86 -19.46 8.92
C GLU A 212 -2.33 -19.09 7.50
N GLY A 213 -2.20 -17.83 7.12
CA GLY A 213 -2.65 -17.30 5.82
C GLY A 213 -4.16 -17.08 5.72
N TRP A 214 -4.93 -17.21 6.83
CA TRP A 214 -6.36 -16.92 6.82
C TRP A 214 -6.60 -15.44 6.46
N ASP A 215 -7.44 -15.23 5.45
CA ASP A 215 -7.72 -13.94 4.84
C ASP A 215 -9.22 -13.60 4.78
N ALA A 216 -9.57 -12.50 4.13
CA ALA A 216 -10.96 -12.06 4.00
C ALA A 216 -11.80 -13.01 3.11
N VAL A 217 -11.20 -13.65 2.11
CA VAL A 217 -11.90 -14.64 1.26
C VAL A 217 -12.24 -15.89 2.06
N ASP A 218 -11.31 -16.35 2.89
CA ASP A 218 -11.56 -17.50 3.78
C ASP A 218 -12.70 -17.18 4.76
N ALA A 219 -12.67 -15.99 5.38
CA ALA A 219 -13.73 -15.53 6.26
C ALA A 219 -15.11 -15.54 5.59
N ILE A 220 -15.23 -15.00 4.39
CA ILE A 220 -16.48 -14.96 3.64
C ILE A 220 -16.93 -16.37 3.26
N SER A 221 -16.01 -17.22 2.78
CA SER A 221 -16.33 -18.59 2.34
C SER A 221 -16.82 -19.49 3.48
N GLU A 222 -16.33 -19.27 4.70
CA GLU A 222 -16.79 -20.01 5.89
C GLU A 222 -17.98 -19.34 6.61
N SER A 223 -18.60 -18.32 6.00
CA SER A 223 -19.74 -17.56 6.56
C SER A 223 -19.41 -16.93 7.92
N PHE A 224 -18.16 -16.49 8.10
CA PHE A 224 -17.73 -15.79 9.30
C PHE A 224 -18.43 -14.42 9.40
N ASP A 225 -18.77 -14.00 10.62
CA ASP A 225 -19.43 -12.70 10.85
C ASP A 225 -18.43 -11.55 10.67
N VAL A 226 -18.24 -11.16 9.41
CA VAL A 226 -17.36 -10.06 9.01
C VAL A 226 -17.77 -8.75 9.66
N GLN A 227 -19.08 -8.47 9.75
CA GLN A 227 -19.58 -7.24 10.34
C GLN A 227 -19.23 -7.14 11.82
N HIS A 228 -19.46 -8.21 12.57
CA HIS A 228 -19.09 -8.28 13.97
C HIS A 228 -17.59 -8.12 14.17
N PHE A 229 -16.78 -8.79 13.35
CA PHE A 229 -15.32 -8.72 13.40
C PHE A 229 -14.77 -7.31 13.17
N LEU A 230 -15.29 -6.60 12.17
CA LEU A 230 -14.90 -5.22 11.89
C LEU A 230 -15.30 -4.24 13.00
N ASN A 231 -16.37 -4.54 13.75
CA ASN A 231 -16.89 -3.67 14.81
C ASN A 231 -16.30 -3.96 16.20
N THR A 232 -15.85 -5.19 16.46
CA THR A 232 -15.36 -5.62 17.79
C THR A 232 -13.87 -5.39 18.00
N THR A 233 -13.15 -4.99 16.95
CA THR A 233 -11.71 -4.75 17.07
C THR A 233 -11.44 -3.56 17.98
N VAL A 234 -10.76 -3.81 19.07
CA VAL A 234 -10.35 -2.81 20.06
C VAL A 234 -9.56 -1.71 19.34
N LYS A 235 -10.10 -0.51 19.39
CA LYS A 235 -9.55 0.68 18.74
C LYS A 235 -8.20 1.04 19.36
N HIS A 236 -7.11 0.59 18.80
CA HIS A 236 -5.82 1.25 18.94
C HIS A 236 -5.74 2.38 17.91
N THR A 237 -6.57 3.39 18.09
CA THR A 237 -6.51 4.59 17.26
C THR A 237 -5.29 5.39 17.70
N LYS A 238 -4.18 5.24 17.01
CA LYS A 238 -3.11 6.23 17.08
C LYS A 238 -3.56 7.41 16.23
N ARG A 239 -4.09 8.44 16.89
CA ARG A 239 -4.29 9.75 16.25
C ARG A 239 -2.91 10.32 15.97
N ASN A 240 -2.46 10.21 14.73
CA ASN A 240 -1.26 10.93 14.30
C ASN A 240 -1.69 12.40 14.13
N ILE A 241 -1.32 13.25 15.05
CA ILE A 241 -1.35 14.69 14.80
C ILE A 241 -0.16 14.92 13.88
N ASN A 242 -0.44 14.96 12.57
CA ASN A 242 0.57 15.41 11.62
C ASN A 242 0.82 16.89 11.89
N LEU A 243 1.93 17.19 12.57
CA LEU A 243 2.35 18.56 12.87
C LEU A 243 2.62 19.40 11.61
N LEU A 244 2.59 18.76 10.43
CA LEU A 244 2.75 19.38 9.12
C LEU A 244 1.42 19.45 8.34
N ASP A 245 0.29 19.17 8.98
CA ASP A 245 -1.03 19.37 8.36
C ASP A 245 -1.20 20.84 7.96
N ASP A 246 -1.85 21.07 6.82
CA ASP A 246 -2.20 22.40 6.32
C ASP A 246 -2.94 23.26 7.35
N SER A 247 -3.58 22.64 8.35
CA SER A 247 -4.18 23.33 9.50
C SER A 247 -3.17 24.08 10.37
N LEU A 248 -1.89 23.68 10.33
CA LEU A 248 -0.79 24.27 11.08
C LEU A 248 0.11 25.18 10.22
N LEU A 249 -0.20 25.34 8.93
CA LEU A 249 0.52 26.28 8.09
C LEU A 249 0.29 27.72 8.59
N VAL A 250 1.40 28.46 8.70
CA VAL A 250 1.41 29.86 9.13
C VAL A 250 0.45 30.71 8.29
N SER A 251 0.23 30.39 7.01
CA SER A 251 -0.71 31.07 6.12
C SER A 251 -2.18 31.02 6.58
N ARG A 252 -2.58 30.08 7.45
CA ARG A 252 -3.92 30.06 8.06
C ARG A 252 -4.08 31.06 9.19
N PHE A 253 -3.00 31.65 9.68
CA PHE A 253 -2.98 32.66 10.73
C PHE A 253 -2.82 34.08 10.15
N GLU A 254 -3.31 34.27 8.91
CA GLU A 254 -3.40 35.60 8.31
C GLU A 254 -4.46 36.42 9.06
N GLY A 255 -4.00 37.45 9.76
CA GLY A 255 -4.84 38.34 10.56
C GLY A 255 -4.21 38.71 11.89
N GLN A 256 -4.87 39.59 12.60
CA GLN A 256 -4.45 39.96 13.96
C GLN A 256 -4.74 38.78 14.89
N ALA A 257 -3.71 38.27 15.57
CA ALA A 257 -3.87 37.18 16.53
C ALA A 257 -4.94 37.59 17.58
N PRO A 258 -5.88 36.69 17.91
CA PRO A 258 -6.85 37.00 18.97
C PRO A 258 -6.11 37.27 20.27
N GLU A 259 -6.64 38.23 21.04
CA GLU A 259 -6.08 38.61 22.34
C GLU A 259 -6.03 37.38 23.26
N GLN A 260 -4.80 36.97 23.66
CA GLN A 260 -4.62 35.84 24.57
C GLN A 260 -5.08 36.22 25.96
N LYS A 261 -6.14 35.58 26.42
CA LYS A 261 -6.59 35.72 27.82
C LYS A 261 -5.75 34.82 28.73
N PHE A 262 -5.46 35.34 29.91
CA PHE A 262 -4.66 34.64 30.91
C PHE A 262 -5.47 34.36 32.18
N LEU A 263 -5.22 33.21 32.77
CA LEU A 263 -5.70 32.86 34.12
C LEU A 263 -4.87 33.59 35.19
N VAL A 264 -3.57 33.67 34.96
CA VAL A 264 -2.64 34.52 35.69
C VAL A 264 -1.88 35.34 34.66
N ASP A 265 -2.04 36.62 34.70
CA ASP A 265 -1.58 37.54 33.66
C ASP A 265 -0.11 37.32 33.26
N GLY A 266 0.10 37.19 31.94
CA GLY A 266 1.40 36.93 31.35
C GLY A 266 2.01 35.55 31.67
N THR A 267 1.34 34.68 32.47
CA THR A 267 1.95 33.43 32.96
C THR A 267 1.15 32.18 32.53
N PHE A 268 -0.16 32.16 32.75
CA PHE A 268 -1.01 31.02 32.46
C PHE A 268 -2.11 31.37 31.45
N PRO A 269 -1.89 31.08 30.16
CA PRO A 269 -2.91 31.33 29.13
C PRO A 269 -4.13 30.46 29.32
N LEU A 270 -5.33 31.01 29.09
CA LEU A 270 -6.59 30.28 29.09
C LEU A 270 -6.75 29.46 27.81
N GLY A 271 -7.33 28.28 27.94
CA GLY A 271 -7.69 27.44 26.79
C GLY A 271 -6.53 26.62 26.21
N VAL A 272 -5.33 26.64 26.78
CA VAL A 272 -4.17 25.82 26.38
C VAL A 272 -3.74 24.90 27.50
N PRO A 273 -3.37 23.64 27.20
CA PRO A 273 -2.81 22.74 28.21
C PRO A 273 -1.45 23.26 28.66
N ILE A 274 -1.23 23.25 29.98
CA ILE A 274 0.02 23.69 30.59
C ILE A 274 0.69 22.49 31.26
N ILE A 275 1.98 22.29 30.99
CA ILE A 275 2.78 21.21 31.58
C ILE A 275 3.70 21.81 32.64
N PHE A 276 3.50 21.42 33.90
CA PHE A 276 4.45 21.71 34.97
C PHE A 276 5.52 20.62 35.05
N SER A 277 6.75 20.97 34.73
CA SER A 277 7.90 20.06 34.85
C SER A 277 8.86 20.59 35.89
N ALA A 278 9.21 19.76 36.87
CA ALA A 278 10.23 20.05 37.86
C ALA A 278 10.75 18.74 38.47
N ALA A 279 11.90 18.79 39.14
CA ALA A 279 12.40 17.66 39.89
C ALA A 279 11.42 17.16 40.95
N GLY A 280 11.59 15.93 41.43
CA GLY A 280 10.80 15.40 42.56
C GLY A 280 10.85 16.37 43.75
N ASP A 281 9.81 16.38 44.56
CA ASP A 281 9.66 17.20 45.78
C ASP A 281 9.75 18.73 45.60
N ALA A 282 9.67 19.24 44.36
CA ALA A 282 9.72 20.68 44.07
C ALA A 282 8.39 21.43 44.30
N GLY A 283 7.43 20.83 45.00
CA GLY A 283 6.15 21.49 45.34
C GLY A 283 5.15 21.66 44.22
N LYS A 284 5.31 20.95 43.07
CA LYS A 284 4.38 21.05 41.92
C LYS A 284 2.89 20.88 42.30
N GLY A 285 2.60 19.89 43.14
CA GLY A 285 1.23 19.60 43.58
C GLY A 285 0.62 20.74 44.41
N MET A 286 1.42 21.36 45.29
CA MET A 286 0.99 22.49 46.08
C MET A 286 0.70 23.74 45.24
N MET A 287 1.57 24.01 44.24
CA MET A 287 1.36 25.13 43.30
C MET A 287 0.12 24.92 42.43
N THR A 288 -0.12 23.72 41.96
CA THR A 288 -1.33 23.38 41.17
C THR A 288 -2.59 23.52 42.02
N LEU A 289 -2.57 23.10 43.28
CA LEU A 289 -3.68 23.24 44.23
C LEU A 289 -3.96 24.70 44.58
N ASP A 290 -2.94 25.50 44.85
CA ASP A 290 -3.07 26.94 45.13
C ASP A 290 -3.68 27.66 43.91
N LEU A 291 -3.23 27.32 42.71
CA LEU A 291 -3.79 27.88 41.47
C LEU A 291 -5.29 27.52 41.31
N ALA A 292 -5.63 26.23 41.53
CA ALA A 292 -7.01 25.75 41.44
C ALA A 292 -7.94 26.44 42.43
N MET A 293 -7.50 26.68 43.68
CA MET A 293 -8.25 27.40 44.70
C MET A 293 -8.46 28.87 44.40
N LYS A 294 -7.56 29.50 43.62
CA LYS A 294 -7.71 30.93 43.22
C LYS A 294 -8.61 31.12 42.01
N VAL A 295 -8.98 30.04 41.32
CA VAL A 295 -9.80 30.06 40.10
C VAL A 295 -11.22 29.57 40.34
N ALA A 296 -11.44 28.79 41.39
CA ALA A 296 -12.76 28.36 41.84
C ALA A 296 -13.50 29.48 42.59
#